data_b4b61a5fcd3e8012d42d365bf05850b2
#
_entry.id   b4b61a5fcd3e8012d42d365bf05850b2
#
_cell.length_a   1.000
_cell.length_b   1.000
_cell.length_c   1.000
_cell.angle_alpha   90.00
_cell.angle_beta   90.00
_cell.angle_gamma   90.00
#
_symmetry.space_group_name_H-M   'P 1'
#
loop_
_entity.id
_entity.type
_entity.pdbx_description
1 polymer ?
#
loop_
_entity_poly.entity_id
_entity_poly.type
_entity_poly.pdbx_seq_one_letter_code
_entity_poly.pdbx_strand_id
1 'polypeptide(L)'
;HHYEPREISSSRLRFAELLGSTTSALLQSIENTNQLQKSITAEKTAFRIEQQARGGASLRSLINDWAPVLMDLIDAQGMLLFLDDEPVGFGTVPGKLLDVSGLWEVQADGVATTAQLSDHIDMEEEELKLAAGAALLDLSEDGRDYLVFLRSDFEQTIRWAGKPDKVETTTEDGITRLSPRGSFALWREERHGQSRPFSAIDRDALRILRRA
;
A
#
# COMPACT_ATOMS: atom_id res chain seq x y z
N HIS A 1 4.40 9.64 -33.74
CA HIS A 1 4.83 8.83 -34.85
C HIS A 1 5.30 9.75 -36.01
N HIS A 2 6.50 9.47 -36.52
CA HIS A 2 7.02 10.16 -37.70
C HIS A 2 6.85 9.21 -38.89
N TYR A 3 6.45 9.76 -40.05
CA TYR A 3 6.26 8.97 -41.26
C TYR A 3 7.59 8.66 -41.97
N GLU A 4 8.68 9.34 -41.58
CA GLU A 4 10.01 9.08 -42.07
C GLU A 4 10.95 8.56 -40.97
N PRO A 5 11.89 7.66 -41.28
CA PRO A 5 12.89 7.23 -40.31
C PRO A 5 13.74 8.42 -39.85
N ARG A 6 13.84 8.62 -38.53
CA ARG A 6 14.74 9.63 -37.95
C ARG A 6 15.92 8.94 -37.30
N GLU A 7 17.09 9.21 -37.76
CA GLU A 7 18.33 8.77 -37.14
C GLU A 7 18.62 9.64 -35.91
N ILE A 8 18.81 8.98 -34.77
CA ILE A 8 19.26 9.64 -33.54
C ILE A 8 20.78 9.58 -33.56
N SER A 9 21.44 10.73 -33.47
CA SER A 9 22.91 10.78 -33.40
C SER A 9 23.41 10.02 -32.15
N SER A 10 24.56 9.35 -32.29
CA SER A 10 25.20 8.60 -31.19
C SER A 10 25.46 9.46 -29.94
N SER A 11 25.71 10.76 -30.11
CA SER A 11 25.88 11.69 -29.00
C SER A 11 24.58 11.91 -28.22
N ARG A 12 23.44 12.01 -28.90
CA ARG A 12 22.10 12.12 -28.22
C ARG A 12 21.74 10.82 -27.52
N LEU A 13 22.06 9.67 -28.11
CA LEU A 13 21.83 8.38 -27.49
C LEU A 13 22.62 8.25 -26.18
N ARG A 14 23.94 8.53 -26.22
CA ARG A 14 24.80 8.51 -25.03
C ARG A 14 24.35 9.50 -23.96
N PHE A 15 23.87 10.68 -24.36
CA PHE A 15 23.33 11.64 -23.40
C PHE A 15 22.05 11.12 -22.73
N ALA A 16 21.13 10.50 -23.48
CA ALA A 16 19.93 9.88 -22.92
C ALA A 16 20.26 8.72 -21.98
N GLU A 17 21.24 7.88 -22.34
CA GLU A 17 21.74 6.79 -21.48
C GLU A 17 22.34 7.34 -20.17
N LEU A 18 23.15 8.39 -20.25
CA LEU A 18 23.74 9.04 -19.07
C LEU A 18 22.64 9.64 -18.15
N LEU A 19 21.68 10.36 -18.74
CA LEU A 19 20.55 10.89 -17.98
C LEU A 19 19.74 9.78 -17.32
N GLY A 20 19.42 8.71 -18.06
CA GLY A 20 18.69 7.56 -17.53
C GLY A 20 19.42 6.89 -16.37
N SER A 21 20.72 6.61 -16.53
CA SER A 21 21.53 6.00 -15.47
C SER A 21 21.66 6.89 -14.22
N THR A 22 21.88 8.18 -14.41
CA THR A 22 21.97 9.14 -13.31
C THR A 22 20.66 9.28 -12.56
N THR A 23 19.55 9.39 -13.29
CA THR A 23 18.21 9.47 -12.70
C THR A 23 17.89 8.20 -11.91
N SER A 24 18.17 7.03 -12.47
CA SER A 24 17.97 5.74 -11.80
C SER A 24 18.80 5.64 -10.52
N ALA A 25 20.06 6.05 -10.55
CA ALA A 25 20.94 6.05 -9.37
C ALA A 25 20.43 7.00 -8.28
N LEU A 26 19.93 8.19 -8.64
CA LEU A 26 19.34 9.14 -7.70
C LEU A 26 18.05 8.57 -7.07
N LEU A 27 17.15 8.00 -7.87
CA LEU A 27 15.93 7.38 -7.35
C LEU A 27 16.26 6.24 -6.37
N GLN A 28 17.18 5.35 -6.75
CA GLN A 28 17.64 4.27 -5.87
C GLN A 28 18.23 4.79 -4.56
N SER A 29 19.00 5.87 -4.61
CA SER A 29 19.58 6.50 -3.41
C SER A 29 18.50 7.07 -2.49
N ILE A 30 17.47 7.71 -3.05
CA ILE A 30 16.33 8.23 -2.28
C ILE A 30 15.55 7.08 -1.62
N GLU A 31 15.25 6.02 -2.38
CA GLU A 31 14.55 4.83 -1.87
C GLU A 31 15.33 4.18 -0.73
N ASN A 32 16.64 3.95 -0.91
CA ASN A 32 17.51 3.39 0.12
C ASN A 32 17.53 4.26 1.40
N THR A 33 17.60 5.59 1.23
CA THR A 33 17.61 6.53 2.36
C THR A 33 16.28 6.47 3.12
N ASN A 34 15.16 6.47 2.40
CA ASN A 34 13.82 6.36 3.00
C ASN A 34 13.65 5.03 3.75
N GLN A 35 14.12 3.92 3.15
CA GLN A 35 14.10 2.62 3.78
C GLN A 35 14.89 2.60 5.09
N LEU A 36 16.13 3.10 5.05
CA LEU A 36 17.00 3.15 6.23
C LEU A 36 16.39 4.01 7.34
N GLN A 37 15.87 5.19 6.99
CA GLN A 37 15.23 6.11 7.93
C GLN A 37 14.02 5.46 8.61
N LYS A 38 13.17 4.77 7.85
CA LYS A 38 11.99 4.09 8.37
C LYS A 38 12.38 2.91 9.28
N SER A 39 13.38 2.11 8.91
CA SER A 39 13.89 1.03 9.73
C SER A 39 14.45 1.54 11.07
N ILE A 40 15.26 2.60 11.05
CA ILE A 40 15.80 3.22 12.27
C ILE A 40 14.66 3.73 13.18
N THR A 41 13.63 4.32 12.58
CA THR A 41 12.47 4.81 13.35
C THR A 41 11.70 3.64 13.97
N ALA A 42 11.47 2.57 13.22
CA ALA A 42 10.82 1.35 13.72
C ALA A 42 11.60 0.73 14.89
N GLU A 43 12.93 0.57 14.75
CA GLU A 43 13.79 0.02 15.81
C GLU A 43 13.77 0.89 17.08
N LYS A 44 13.85 2.21 16.94
CA LYS A 44 13.76 3.14 18.08
C LYS A 44 12.42 3.05 18.78
N THR A 45 11.33 2.94 18.02
CA THR A 45 9.97 2.81 18.55
C THR A 45 9.81 1.48 19.28
N ALA A 46 10.20 0.38 18.65
CA ALA A 46 10.21 -0.96 19.24
C ALA A 46 10.98 -1.00 20.56
N PHE A 47 12.20 -0.48 20.57
CA PHE A 47 13.03 -0.42 21.78
C PHE A 47 12.37 0.36 22.93
N ARG A 48 11.70 1.49 22.62
CA ARG A 48 11.02 2.29 23.64
C ARG A 48 9.79 1.58 24.20
N ILE A 49 9.02 0.91 23.34
CA ILE A 49 7.87 0.11 23.73
C ILE A 49 8.34 -1.03 24.67
N GLU A 50 9.38 -1.75 24.29
CA GLU A 50 9.99 -2.82 25.10
C GLU A 50 10.43 -2.31 26.48
N GLN A 51 11.09 -1.14 26.55
CA GLN A 51 11.50 -0.54 27.82
C GLN A 51 10.34 -0.23 28.74
N GLN A 52 9.24 0.30 28.18
CA GLN A 52 8.02 0.60 28.95
C GLN A 52 7.29 -0.68 29.39
N ALA A 53 7.26 -1.72 28.53
CA ALA A 53 6.70 -3.03 28.87
C ALA A 53 7.44 -3.66 30.05
N ARG A 54 8.78 -3.63 30.04
CA ARG A 54 9.62 -4.08 31.16
C ARG A 54 9.40 -3.28 32.45
N GLY A 55 8.92 -2.04 32.32
CA GLY A 55 8.49 -1.20 33.46
C GLY A 55 7.15 -1.58 34.05
N GLY A 56 6.46 -2.60 33.51
CA GLY A 56 5.17 -3.09 33.99
C GLY A 56 3.94 -2.42 33.37
N ALA A 57 4.12 -1.65 32.28
CA ALA A 57 2.99 -1.11 31.55
C ALA A 57 2.20 -2.24 30.86
N SER A 58 0.86 -2.17 30.91
CA SER A 58 0.01 -3.11 30.19
C SER A 58 0.06 -2.88 28.68
N LEU A 59 -0.13 -3.94 27.88
CA LEU A 59 -0.15 -3.83 26.42
C LEU A 59 -1.17 -2.78 25.93
N ARG A 60 -2.37 -2.77 26.52
CA ARG A 60 -3.42 -1.77 26.19
C ARG A 60 -2.93 -0.33 26.46
N SER A 61 -2.24 -0.08 27.57
CA SER A 61 -1.69 1.24 27.89
C SER A 61 -0.59 1.64 26.92
N LEU A 62 0.32 0.70 26.61
CA LEU A 62 1.41 0.93 25.65
C LEU A 62 0.86 1.31 24.28
N ILE A 63 -0.07 0.51 23.74
CA ILE A 63 -0.64 0.78 22.43
C ILE A 63 -1.40 2.11 22.42
N ASN A 64 -2.14 2.44 23.49
CA ASN A 64 -2.81 3.73 23.59
C ASN A 64 -1.83 4.92 23.51
N ASP A 65 -0.70 4.83 24.20
CA ASP A 65 0.29 5.90 24.24
C ASP A 65 1.07 6.02 22.90
N TRP A 66 1.27 4.88 22.21
CA TRP A 66 2.07 4.82 20.98
C TRP A 66 1.24 4.81 19.70
N ALA A 67 -0.09 4.73 19.77
CA ALA A 67 -0.96 4.65 18.59
C ALA A 67 -0.67 5.73 17.53
N PRO A 68 -0.52 7.03 17.86
CA PRO A 68 -0.21 8.04 16.86
C PRO A 68 1.14 7.80 16.15
N VAL A 69 2.16 7.38 16.91
CA VAL A 69 3.51 7.11 16.37
C VAL A 69 3.50 5.86 15.49
N LEU A 70 2.76 4.82 15.90
CA LEU A 70 2.62 3.58 15.14
C LEU A 70 1.86 3.81 13.83
N MET A 71 0.77 4.59 13.86
CA MET A 71 0.02 4.96 12.66
C MET A 71 0.88 5.79 11.68
N ASP A 72 1.62 6.78 12.18
CA ASP A 72 2.53 7.59 11.35
C ASP A 72 3.64 6.75 10.71
N LEU A 73 4.23 5.83 11.48
CA LEU A 73 5.27 4.93 10.99
C LEU A 73 4.79 4.05 9.81
N ILE A 74 3.54 3.61 9.84
CA ILE A 74 2.96 2.73 8.82
C ILE A 74 2.20 3.53 7.74
N ASP A 75 2.09 4.87 7.87
CA ASP A 75 1.27 5.73 7.00
C ASP A 75 -0.20 5.26 6.99
N ALA A 76 -0.75 5.00 8.18
CA ALA A 76 -2.11 4.56 8.40
C ALA A 76 -2.97 5.69 8.97
N GLN A 77 -4.25 5.78 8.57
CA GLN A 77 -5.21 6.77 9.05
C GLN A 77 -6.02 6.25 10.23
N GLY A 78 -6.06 4.95 10.41
CA GLY A 78 -6.73 4.28 11.52
C GLY A 78 -5.96 3.05 11.99
N MET A 79 -6.25 2.64 13.21
CA MET A 79 -5.69 1.42 13.80
C MET A 79 -6.73 0.79 14.72
N LEU A 80 -6.80 -0.53 14.72
CA LEU A 80 -7.58 -1.33 15.66
C LEU A 80 -6.63 -2.21 16.46
N LEU A 81 -6.84 -2.26 17.76
CA LEU A 81 -6.21 -3.21 18.66
C LEU A 81 -7.26 -4.22 19.10
N PHE A 82 -7.02 -5.49 18.86
CA PHE A 82 -7.82 -6.59 19.38
C PHE A 82 -7.05 -7.25 20.52
N LEU A 83 -7.66 -7.26 21.69
CA LEU A 83 -7.19 -7.95 22.91
C LEU A 83 -8.36 -8.71 23.50
N ASP A 84 -8.24 -10.03 23.65
CA ASP A 84 -9.30 -10.89 24.18
C ASP A 84 -10.65 -10.67 23.46
N ASP A 85 -10.63 -10.56 22.14
CA ASP A 85 -11.78 -10.28 21.27
C ASP A 85 -12.46 -8.90 21.49
N GLU A 86 -11.88 -8.02 22.29
CA GLU A 86 -12.37 -6.66 22.48
C GLU A 86 -11.56 -5.66 21.62
N PRO A 87 -12.17 -5.07 20.58
CA PRO A 87 -11.49 -4.09 19.74
C PRO A 87 -11.45 -2.71 20.37
N VAL A 88 -10.31 -2.04 20.21
CA VAL A 88 -10.13 -0.63 20.56
C VAL A 88 -9.65 0.11 19.32
N GLY A 89 -10.39 1.13 18.90
CA GLY A 89 -10.08 1.93 17.71
C GLY A 89 -9.26 3.19 18.02
N PHE A 90 -8.34 3.53 17.11
CA PHE A 90 -7.54 4.76 17.12
C PHE A 90 -7.60 5.42 15.75
N GLY A 91 -7.65 6.75 15.72
CA GLY A 91 -7.73 7.50 14.45
C GLY A 91 -9.06 7.29 13.73
N THR A 92 -9.00 7.18 12.40
CA THR A 92 -10.18 6.99 11.56
C THR A 92 -10.42 5.49 11.35
N VAL A 93 -11.50 4.98 11.95
CA VAL A 93 -11.88 3.56 11.84
C VAL A 93 -13.34 3.44 11.40
N PRO A 94 -13.73 2.36 10.69
CA PRO A 94 -15.12 2.09 10.35
C PRO A 94 -16.01 2.00 11.59
N GLY A 95 -17.26 2.42 11.48
CA GLY A 95 -18.24 2.34 12.57
C GLY A 95 -18.61 0.92 12.95
N LYS A 96 -18.51 -0.03 12.03
CA LYS A 96 -18.65 -1.47 12.25
C LYS A 96 -17.28 -2.08 12.55
N LEU A 97 -17.29 -3.12 13.39
CA LEU A 97 -16.12 -3.95 13.60
C LEU A 97 -15.81 -4.73 12.33
N LEU A 98 -14.57 -4.64 11.86
CA LEU A 98 -14.13 -5.42 10.73
C LEU A 98 -13.77 -6.83 11.20
N ASP A 99 -14.30 -7.83 10.50
CA ASP A 99 -13.79 -9.20 10.61
C ASP A 99 -12.54 -9.29 9.74
N VAL A 100 -11.39 -9.42 10.37
CA VAL A 100 -10.10 -9.50 9.69
C VAL A 100 -9.56 -10.93 9.61
N SER A 101 -10.38 -11.93 9.94
CA SER A 101 -9.98 -13.35 9.95
C SER A 101 -9.43 -13.82 8.60
N GLY A 102 -9.99 -13.34 7.48
CA GLY A 102 -9.51 -13.65 6.13
C GLY A 102 -8.08 -13.19 5.84
N LEU A 103 -7.54 -12.23 6.61
CA LEU A 103 -6.17 -11.78 6.45
C LEU A 103 -5.15 -12.77 7.05
N TRP A 104 -5.55 -13.58 8.02
CA TRP A 104 -4.68 -14.57 8.68
C TRP A 104 -4.25 -15.70 7.78
N GLU A 105 -5.10 -16.12 6.83
CA GLU A 105 -4.81 -17.24 5.94
C GLU A 105 -3.60 -16.98 5.02
N VAL A 106 -3.20 -15.72 4.89
CA VAL A 106 -2.17 -15.28 3.93
C VAL A 106 -0.75 -15.33 4.51
N GLN A 107 -0.57 -15.54 5.86
CA GLN A 107 0.71 -15.16 6.49
C GLN A 107 1.37 -16.22 7.38
N ALA A 108 2.63 -16.54 7.02
CA ALA A 108 3.52 -17.39 7.83
C ALA A 108 4.36 -16.61 8.86
N ASP A 109 4.50 -15.28 8.73
CA ASP A 109 5.41 -14.45 9.54
C ASP A 109 4.71 -13.51 10.53
N GLY A 110 3.38 -13.65 10.69
CA GLY A 110 2.57 -12.83 11.59
C GLY A 110 2.31 -11.41 11.09
N VAL A 111 2.58 -11.12 9.81
CA VAL A 111 2.28 -9.83 9.16
C VAL A 111 1.49 -10.08 7.88
N ALA A 112 0.24 -9.59 7.81
CA ALA A 112 -0.59 -9.63 6.60
C ALA A 112 -0.77 -8.22 6.03
N THR A 113 -0.82 -8.08 4.72
CA THR A 113 -1.11 -6.78 4.09
C THR A 113 -1.96 -6.94 2.85
N THR A 114 -2.99 -6.12 2.72
CA THR A 114 -3.76 -5.97 1.49
C THR A 114 -3.98 -4.50 1.16
N ALA A 115 -3.97 -4.16 -0.12
CA ALA A 115 -4.36 -2.83 -0.59
C ALA A 115 -5.85 -2.76 -0.95
N GLN A 116 -6.53 -3.91 -0.99
CA GLN A 116 -7.94 -4.03 -1.34
C GLN A 116 -8.61 -4.96 -0.32
N LEU A 117 -9.10 -4.34 0.75
CA LEU A 117 -9.67 -5.08 1.88
C LEU A 117 -11.00 -5.75 1.50
N SER A 118 -11.73 -5.18 0.54
CA SER A 118 -12.98 -5.74 -0.01
C SER A 118 -12.81 -7.11 -0.69
N ASP A 119 -11.60 -7.51 -1.07
CA ASP A 119 -11.35 -8.86 -1.62
C ASP A 119 -11.39 -9.94 -0.54
N HIS A 120 -11.31 -9.55 0.73
CA HIS A 120 -11.20 -10.46 1.87
C HIS A 120 -12.42 -10.39 2.80
N ILE A 121 -13.08 -9.22 2.85
CA ILE A 121 -14.16 -8.93 3.80
C ILE A 121 -15.26 -8.18 3.07
N ASP A 122 -16.52 -8.52 3.36
CA ASP A 122 -17.68 -7.81 2.84
C ASP A 122 -17.83 -6.44 3.52
N MET A 123 -17.72 -5.36 2.72
CA MET A 123 -17.67 -3.99 3.19
C MET A 123 -18.65 -3.10 2.44
N GLU A 124 -19.27 -2.19 3.16
CA GLU A 124 -20.10 -1.13 2.57
C GLU A 124 -19.21 -0.02 1.96
N GLU A 125 -19.72 0.69 0.96
CA GLU A 125 -18.96 1.75 0.26
C GLU A 125 -18.40 2.83 1.20
N GLU A 126 -19.15 3.18 2.25
CA GLU A 126 -18.70 4.16 3.25
C GLU A 126 -17.56 3.63 4.12
N GLU A 127 -17.53 2.33 4.40
CA GLU A 127 -16.45 1.67 5.13
C GLU A 127 -15.18 1.61 4.27
N LEU A 128 -15.33 1.34 2.96
CA LEU A 128 -14.21 1.35 1.99
C LEU A 128 -13.51 2.70 1.91
N LYS A 129 -14.25 3.82 2.03
CA LYS A 129 -13.64 5.16 2.07
C LYS A 129 -12.69 5.32 3.26
N LEU A 130 -13.02 4.71 4.40
CA LEU A 130 -12.23 4.80 5.63
C LEU A 130 -11.13 3.75 5.71
N ALA A 131 -11.37 2.54 5.17
CA ALA A 131 -10.49 1.39 5.26
C ALA A 131 -10.52 0.56 3.97
N ALA A 132 -9.85 1.04 2.93
CA ALA A 132 -9.72 0.31 1.67
C ALA A 132 -8.57 -0.70 1.70
N GLY A 133 -7.54 -0.48 2.52
CA GLY A 133 -6.44 -1.40 2.72
C GLY A 133 -6.14 -1.63 4.19
N ALA A 134 -5.57 -2.79 4.49
CA ALA A 134 -5.22 -3.16 5.85
C ALA A 134 -3.85 -3.83 5.94
N ALA A 135 -3.18 -3.61 7.08
CA ALA A 135 -2.01 -4.36 7.50
C ALA A 135 -2.26 -4.92 8.89
N LEU A 136 -2.16 -6.22 9.04
CA LEU A 136 -2.34 -6.94 10.29
C LEU A 136 -0.97 -7.29 10.87
N LEU A 137 -0.82 -7.09 12.16
CA LEU A 137 0.34 -7.45 12.96
C LEU A 137 -0.12 -8.34 14.11
N ASP A 138 0.29 -9.59 14.07
CA ASP A 138 0.06 -10.56 15.15
C ASP A 138 0.93 -10.25 16.36
N LEU A 139 0.31 -10.13 17.52
CA LEU A 139 0.97 -9.83 18.80
C LEU A 139 1.12 -11.08 19.69
N SER A 140 0.37 -12.15 19.39
CA SER A 140 0.37 -13.38 20.17
C SER A 140 0.59 -14.61 19.27
N GLU A 141 1.22 -15.67 19.79
CA GLU A 141 1.43 -16.90 19.02
C GLU A 141 0.12 -17.67 18.72
N ASP A 142 -0.93 -17.42 19.49
CA ASP A 142 -2.23 -18.07 19.33
C ASP A 142 -3.20 -17.27 18.43
N GLY A 143 -2.75 -16.12 17.92
CA GLY A 143 -3.49 -15.31 16.97
C GLY A 143 -4.72 -14.58 17.54
N ARG A 144 -4.82 -14.45 18.88
CA ARG A 144 -5.96 -13.75 19.51
C ARG A 144 -5.74 -12.26 19.69
N ASP A 145 -4.48 -11.87 19.90
CA ASP A 145 -4.10 -10.47 20.08
C ASP A 145 -3.42 -9.95 18.83
N TYR A 146 -3.95 -8.90 18.24
CA TYR A 146 -3.37 -8.35 17.00
C TYR A 146 -3.71 -6.87 16.81
N LEU A 147 -2.87 -6.20 16.05
CA LEU A 147 -3.10 -4.85 15.55
C LEU A 147 -3.49 -4.88 14.08
N VAL A 148 -4.43 -4.03 13.69
CA VAL A 148 -4.79 -3.78 12.31
C VAL A 148 -4.60 -2.32 11.98
N PHE A 149 -3.71 -2.01 11.07
CA PHE A 149 -3.51 -0.66 10.53
C PHE A 149 -4.39 -0.49 9.30
N LEU A 150 -5.12 0.61 9.23
CA LEU A 150 -6.09 0.87 8.17
C LEU A 150 -5.61 2.03 7.31
N ARG A 151 -5.65 1.84 6.00
CA ARG A 151 -5.45 2.90 5.00
C ARG A 151 -6.76 3.20 4.30
N SER A 152 -7.08 4.47 4.24
CA SER A 152 -8.24 4.95 3.50
C SER A 152 -8.11 4.70 1.99
N ASP A 153 -9.23 4.83 1.29
CA ASP A 153 -9.27 4.81 -0.16
C ASP A 153 -8.32 5.86 -0.75
N PHE A 154 -7.59 5.43 -1.76
CA PHE A 154 -6.69 6.28 -2.52
C PHE A 154 -7.26 6.48 -3.92
N GLU A 155 -7.98 7.58 -4.09
CA GLU A 155 -8.53 7.99 -5.38
C GLU A 155 -7.41 8.11 -6.41
N GLN A 156 -7.32 7.15 -7.32
CA GLN A 156 -6.32 7.17 -8.38
C GLN A 156 -6.96 7.53 -9.71
N THR A 157 -6.67 8.72 -10.20
CA THR A 157 -7.02 9.10 -11.57
C THR A 157 -5.92 8.66 -12.55
N ILE A 158 -6.17 7.58 -13.30
CA ILE A 158 -5.27 7.14 -14.35
C ILE A 158 -5.64 7.86 -15.65
N ARG A 159 -4.67 8.58 -16.20
CA ARG A 159 -4.84 9.30 -17.47
C ARG A 159 -4.26 8.48 -18.61
N TRP A 160 -5.11 8.09 -19.53
CA TRP A 160 -4.69 7.35 -20.71
C TRP A 160 -4.72 8.27 -21.95
N ALA A 161 -3.76 8.08 -22.86
CA ALA A 161 -3.84 8.66 -24.20
C ALA A 161 -4.79 7.81 -25.07
N GLY A 162 -6.11 8.04 -24.91
CA GLY A 162 -7.19 7.27 -25.53
C GLY A 162 -7.68 6.10 -24.66
N LYS A 163 -8.93 5.70 -24.87
CA LYS A 163 -9.54 4.56 -24.18
C LYS A 163 -8.72 3.27 -24.47
N PRO A 164 -8.40 2.43 -23.48
CA PRO A 164 -7.55 1.26 -23.68
C PRO A 164 -8.21 0.15 -24.52
N ASP A 165 -9.50 0.22 -24.77
CA ASP A 165 -10.24 -0.77 -25.55
C ASP A 165 -9.70 -0.87 -26.99
N LYS A 166 -9.42 -2.09 -27.42
CA LYS A 166 -9.13 -2.38 -28.82
C LYS A 166 -10.44 -2.37 -29.60
N VAL A 167 -10.57 -1.44 -30.54
CA VAL A 167 -11.72 -1.45 -31.44
C VAL A 167 -11.48 -2.53 -32.50
N GLU A 168 -12.21 -3.63 -32.37
CA GLU A 168 -12.26 -4.64 -33.42
C GLU A 168 -13.20 -4.16 -34.52
N THR A 169 -12.69 -3.94 -35.71
CA THR A 169 -13.48 -3.60 -36.88
C THR A 169 -13.53 -4.80 -37.79
N THR A 170 -14.68 -5.42 -37.96
CA THR A 170 -14.88 -6.48 -38.94
C THR A 170 -15.11 -5.82 -40.29
N THR A 171 -14.26 -6.10 -41.27
CA THR A 171 -14.42 -5.67 -42.66
C THR A 171 -15.52 -6.49 -43.33
N GLU A 172 -16.12 -5.97 -44.42
CA GLU A 172 -17.17 -6.66 -45.20
C GLU A 172 -16.75 -8.05 -45.69
N ASP A 173 -15.47 -8.33 -45.78
CA ASP A 173 -14.89 -9.65 -46.11
C ASP A 173 -14.79 -10.63 -44.92
N GLY A 174 -15.36 -10.30 -43.76
CA GLY A 174 -15.36 -11.15 -42.57
C GLY A 174 -14.01 -11.23 -41.85
N ILE A 175 -13.02 -10.45 -42.21
CA ILE A 175 -11.69 -10.40 -41.56
C ILE A 175 -11.73 -9.36 -40.44
N THR A 176 -11.57 -9.84 -39.20
CA THR A 176 -11.42 -8.95 -38.05
C THR A 176 -10.03 -8.35 -38.04
N ARG A 177 -9.95 -7.03 -38.21
CA ARG A 177 -8.70 -6.27 -38.08
C ARG A 177 -8.75 -5.37 -36.85
N LEU A 178 -7.64 -5.30 -36.14
CA LEU A 178 -7.46 -4.32 -35.08
C LEU A 178 -7.31 -2.94 -35.71
N SER A 179 -8.29 -2.07 -35.53
CA SER A 179 -8.23 -0.68 -35.96
C SER A 179 -7.24 0.11 -35.09
N PRO A 180 -6.45 1.04 -35.65
CA PRO A 180 -5.75 2.03 -34.86
C PRO A 180 -6.72 2.79 -33.98
N ARG A 181 -6.35 3.13 -32.76
CA ARG A 181 -7.19 3.92 -31.85
C ARG A 181 -7.68 5.18 -32.56
N GLY A 182 -9.00 5.32 -32.69
CA GLY A 182 -9.62 6.42 -33.43
C GLY A 182 -9.55 7.79 -32.71
N SER A 183 -9.15 7.83 -31.44
CA SER A 183 -9.01 9.06 -30.68
C SER A 183 -7.91 8.91 -29.62
N PHE A 184 -7.04 9.91 -29.53
CA PHE A 184 -6.09 10.12 -28.44
C PHE A 184 -6.64 11.08 -27.38
N ALA A 185 -7.97 11.29 -27.34
CA ALA A 185 -8.57 12.08 -26.31
C ALA A 185 -8.23 11.51 -24.93
N LEU A 186 -7.96 12.40 -23.98
CA LEU A 186 -7.63 12.01 -22.63
C LEU A 186 -8.79 11.23 -22.02
N TRP A 187 -8.58 9.94 -21.72
CA TRP A 187 -9.52 9.12 -21.00
C TRP A 187 -9.05 9.01 -19.54
N ARG A 188 -9.97 9.21 -18.61
CA ARG A 188 -9.72 9.13 -17.18
C ARG A 188 -10.42 7.89 -16.64
N GLU A 189 -9.67 7.10 -15.91
CA GLU A 189 -10.18 6.00 -15.11
C GLU A 189 -10.03 6.38 -13.64
N GLU A 190 -11.13 6.44 -12.93
CA GLU A 190 -11.15 6.63 -11.49
C GLU A 190 -11.28 5.25 -10.86
N ARG A 191 -10.31 4.88 -10.03
CA ARG A 191 -10.32 3.64 -9.25
C ARG A 191 -10.57 3.98 -7.81
N HIS A 192 -11.60 3.34 -7.26
CA HIS A 192 -12.02 3.45 -5.88
C HIS A 192 -11.90 2.09 -5.18
N GLY A 193 -11.92 2.09 -3.84
CA GLY A 193 -11.89 0.87 -3.04
C GLY A 193 -10.51 0.23 -2.91
N GLN A 194 -9.45 0.97 -3.26
CA GLN A 194 -8.06 0.55 -3.08
C GLN A 194 -7.26 1.59 -2.32
N SER A 195 -6.47 1.16 -1.36
CA SER A 195 -5.51 2.03 -0.68
C SER A 195 -4.17 2.07 -1.42
N ARG A 196 -3.26 2.93 -0.97
CA ARG A 196 -1.84 2.79 -1.33
C ARG A 196 -1.34 1.43 -0.84
N PRO A 197 -0.65 0.63 -1.67
CA PRO A 197 -0.09 -0.64 -1.25
C PRO A 197 0.89 -0.48 -0.10
N PHE A 198 0.89 -1.44 0.83
CA PHE A 198 1.94 -1.54 1.85
C PHE A 198 3.23 -2.01 1.19
N SER A 199 4.24 -1.16 1.23
CA SER A 199 5.55 -1.43 0.64
C SER A 199 6.32 -2.54 1.40
N ALA A 200 7.41 -3.02 0.80
CA ALA A 200 8.34 -3.92 1.52
C ALA A 200 8.87 -3.25 2.80
N ILE A 201 9.12 -1.94 2.75
CA ILE A 201 9.59 -1.15 3.89
C ILE A 201 8.56 -1.11 5.02
N ASP A 202 7.25 -0.99 4.68
CA ASP A 202 6.17 -1.02 5.68
C ASP A 202 6.12 -2.39 6.37
N ARG A 203 6.20 -3.47 5.59
CA ARG A 203 6.23 -4.84 6.14
C ARG A 203 7.43 -5.10 7.02
N ASP A 204 8.62 -4.60 6.66
CA ASP A 204 9.81 -4.73 7.49
C ASP A 204 9.68 -3.95 8.80
N ALA A 205 9.09 -2.74 8.76
CA ALA A 205 8.79 -1.97 9.98
C ALA A 205 7.81 -2.73 10.90
N LEU A 206 6.76 -3.35 10.35
CA LEU A 206 5.82 -4.19 11.10
C LEU A 206 6.53 -5.41 11.75
N ARG A 207 7.42 -6.08 11.01
CA ARG A 207 8.21 -7.19 11.56
C ARG A 207 9.14 -6.76 12.71
N ILE A 208 9.70 -5.56 12.63
CA ILE A 208 10.51 -4.98 13.71
C ILE A 208 9.62 -4.76 14.95
N LEU A 209 8.45 -4.15 14.76
CA LEU A 209 7.50 -3.90 15.85
C LEU A 209 7.00 -5.19 16.51
N ARG A 210 6.79 -6.27 15.74
CA ARG A 210 6.34 -7.56 16.27
C ARG A 210 7.29 -8.18 17.28
N ARG A 211 8.58 -7.86 17.19
CA ARG A 211 9.63 -8.45 18.04
C ARG A 211 9.78 -7.76 19.39
N ALA A 212 9.17 -6.59 19.54
CA ALA A 212 9.21 -5.77 20.76
C ALA A 212 8.13 -6.16 21.76
#